data_0bc2c83184cc7c13fc2a4c7d13434d88
#
_entry.id   0bc2c83184cc7c13fc2a4c7d13434d88
#
_cell.length_a   1.000
_cell.length_b   1.000
_cell.length_c   1.000
_cell.angle_alpha   90.00
_cell.angle_beta   90.00
_cell.angle_gamma   90.00
#
_symmetry.space_group_name_H-M   'P 1'
#
loop_
_entity.id
_entity.type
_entity.pdbx_description
1 polymer ?
#
loop_
_entity_poly.entity_id
_entity_poly.type
_entity_poly.pdbx_seq_one_letter_code
_entity_poly.pdbx_strand_id
1 'polypeptide(L)'
;MRHKLYHAASEIMGHQKLSGEVEIDTQYKSINLKGTRPQNMPRYSKKRGKQAAYRGISHHKVAIVCATDENDHMMMQVSGLGSESFDKYKANKEYFEDVKEFISDSKASIQQFANYLEAVNNKIKTSPIEKRYLTDDGKSLGAINEMMTEVSLMIQTTRGVGTRYIQGYLDFLLLKKQAKYTFERKEMASEILRMIIDTKAFNNEMVRATPMPISLKEAYYEYRYGIFAE
;
A
#
# COMPACT_ATOMS: atom_id res chain seq x y z
N MET A 1 0.70 22.01 -3.92
CA MET A 1 1.65 21.77 -2.82
C MET A 1 1.61 20.34 -2.31
N ARG A 2 0.47 19.78 -1.86
CA ARG A 2 0.35 18.44 -1.24
C ARG A 2 1.05 17.30 -2.00
N HIS A 3 0.82 17.17 -3.30
CA HIS A 3 1.44 16.11 -4.11
C HIS A 3 2.96 16.23 -4.21
N LYS A 4 3.54 17.41 -4.10
CA LYS A 4 4.99 17.59 -4.05
C LYS A 4 5.59 17.00 -2.76
N LEU A 5 4.90 17.20 -1.63
CA LEU A 5 5.30 16.59 -0.35
C LEU A 5 5.22 15.05 -0.41
N TYR A 6 4.20 14.53 -1.09
CA TYR A 6 4.03 13.08 -1.23
C TYR A 6 5.09 12.44 -2.14
N HIS A 7 5.50 13.12 -3.20
CA HIS A 7 6.62 12.67 -4.01
C HIS A 7 7.94 12.62 -3.23
N ALA A 8 8.21 13.66 -2.43
CA ALA A 8 9.38 13.66 -1.56
C ALA A 8 9.34 12.51 -0.54
N ALA A 9 8.15 12.24 0.04
CA ALA A 9 7.98 11.11 0.94
C ALA A 9 8.28 9.77 0.25
N SER A 10 7.89 9.59 -1.01
CA SER A 10 8.19 8.37 -1.78
C SER A 10 9.71 8.17 -1.98
N GLU A 11 10.47 9.24 -2.19
CA GLU A 11 11.94 9.14 -2.28
C GLU A 11 12.56 8.69 -0.94
N ILE A 12 12.06 9.21 0.18
CA ILE A 12 12.57 8.88 1.51
C ILE A 12 12.23 7.43 1.88
N MET A 13 10.97 7.04 1.69
CA MET A 13 10.46 5.72 2.12
C MET A 13 10.89 4.56 1.22
N GLY A 14 11.23 4.83 -0.04
CA GLY A 14 11.64 3.81 -1.01
C GLY A 14 12.97 3.11 -0.69
N HIS A 15 13.71 3.56 0.33
CA HIS A 15 15.01 2.99 0.71
C HIS A 15 14.96 2.09 1.96
N GLN A 16 13.80 1.95 2.60
CA GLN A 16 13.67 1.09 3.78
C GLN A 16 13.73 -0.38 3.42
N LYS A 17 14.42 -1.17 4.24
CA LYS A 17 14.48 -2.63 4.16
C LYS A 17 13.87 -3.24 5.41
N LEU A 18 13.10 -4.29 5.23
CA LEU A 18 12.53 -5.08 6.32
C LEU A 18 13.37 -6.33 6.53
N SER A 19 13.60 -6.69 7.78
CA SER A 19 14.45 -7.81 8.17
C SER A 19 13.90 -8.55 9.41
N GLY A 20 14.48 -9.71 9.72
CA GLY A 20 14.11 -10.47 10.90
C GLY A 20 12.68 -11.02 10.86
N GLU A 21 11.85 -10.66 11.84
CA GLU A 21 10.43 -11.03 11.90
C GLU A 21 9.58 -9.96 11.22
N VAL A 22 8.76 -10.35 10.23
CA VAL A 22 7.97 -9.43 9.41
C VAL A 22 6.50 -9.81 9.44
N GLU A 23 5.64 -8.91 9.93
CA GLU A 23 4.19 -9.00 9.69
C GLU A 23 3.89 -8.60 8.24
N ILE A 24 3.10 -9.40 7.51
CA ILE A 24 2.75 -9.13 6.11
C ILE A 24 1.29 -9.48 5.81
N ASP A 25 0.59 -8.58 5.14
CA ASP A 25 -0.77 -8.81 4.63
C ASP A 25 -1.06 -7.86 3.45
N THR A 26 -2.20 -8.06 2.78
CA THR A 26 -2.63 -7.24 1.64
C THR A 26 -3.94 -6.53 1.91
N GLN A 27 -3.92 -5.21 1.81
CA GLN A 27 -5.11 -4.37 1.87
C GLN A 27 -5.68 -4.09 0.48
N TYR A 28 -7.02 -4.02 0.38
CA TYR A 28 -7.72 -3.76 -0.88
C TYR A 28 -8.48 -2.45 -0.86
N LYS A 29 -8.26 -1.60 -1.87
CA LYS A 29 -8.98 -0.34 -2.06
C LYS A 29 -9.63 -0.31 -3.44
N SER A 30 -10.81 0.31 -3.54
CA SER A 30 -11.47 0.45 -4.83
C SER A 30 -10.71 1.41 -5.75
N ILE A 31 -10.62 1.08 -7.05
CA ILE A 31 -10.08 1.99 -8.05
C ILE A 31 -10.84 3.30 -8.01
N ASN A 32 -10.10 4.39 -7.90
CA ASN A 32 -10.61 5.75 -7.87
C ASN A 32 -9.93 6.58 -8.96
N LEU A 33 -10.71 7.10 -9.89
CA LEU A 33 -10.25 7.91 -11.01
C LEU A 33 -10.35 9.43 -10.75
N LYS A 34 -10.43 9.83 -9.46
CA LYS A 34 -10.46 11.23 -9.06
C LYS A 34 -9.26 11.99 -9.62
N GLY A 35 -9.50 13.14 -10.25
CA GLY A 35 -8.46 13.95 -10.89
C GLY A 35 -8.14 13.56 -12.33
N THR A 36 -8.76 12.50 -12.86
CA THR A 36 -8.65 12.17 -14.28
C THR A 36 -9.56 13.11 -15.10
N ARG A 37 -9.04 13.66 -16.20
CA ARG A 37 -9.82 14.52 -17.12
C ARG A 37 -10.92 13.69 -17.78
N PRO A 38 -12.12 14.28 -18.09
CA PRO A 38 -13.24 13.54 -18.69
C PRO A 38 -12.86 12.77 -19.96
N GLN A 39 -12.06 13.38 -20.85
CA GLN A 39 -11.60 12.74 -22.08
C GLN A 39 -10.68 11.53 -21.87
N ASN A 40 -10.06 11.43 -20.69
CA ASN A 40 -9.14 10.35 -20.32
C ASN A 40 -9.79 9.35 -19.34
N MET A 41 -11.10 9.43 -19.16
CA MET A 41 -11.81 8.50 -18.28
C MET A 41 -12.08 7.17 -19.01
N PRO A 42 -11.65 6.03 -18.45
CA PRO A 42 -11.91 4.71 -19.06
C PRO A 42 -13.36 4.25 -18.92
N ARG A 43 -14.19 5.00 -18.23
CA ARG A 43 -15.62 4.74 -17.98
C ARG A 43 -16.36 6.04 -17.68
N TYR A 44 -17.69 6.01 -17.78
CA TYR A 44 -18.54 7.10 -17.31
C TYR A 44 -18.41 7.31 -15.79
N SER A 45 -18.62 8.54 -15.36
CA SER A 45 -18.64 8.89 -13.94
C SER A 45 -19.70 8.09 -13.18
N LYS A 46 -19.33 7.51 -12.05
CA LYS A 46 -20.26 6.81 -11.18
C LYS A 46 -21.03 7.81 -10.31
N LYS A 47 -22.32 7.59 -10.17
CA LYS A 47 -23.12 8.32 -9.16
C LYS A 47 -22.68 7.89 -7.76
N ARG A 48 -22.62 8.83 -6.81
CA ARG A 48 -22.33 8.56 -5.41
C ARG A 48 -23.34 7.53 -4.85
N GLY A 49 -22.86 6.58 -4.07
CA GLY A 49 -23.70 5.54 -3.45
C GLY A 49 -24.08 4.37 -4.36
N LYS A 50 -23.67 4.37 -5.64
CA LYS A 50 -23.88 3.21 -6.51
C LYS A 50 -23.07 2.02 -5.99
N GLN A 51 -23.74 0.87 -5.86
CA GLN A 51 -23.07 -0.38 -5.46
C GLN A 51 -21.93 -0.74 -6.42
N ALA A 52 -20.94 -1.47 -5.88
CA ALA A 52 -19.88 -2.05 -6.69
C ALA A 52 -20.45 -3.06 -7.70
N ALA A 53 -19.91 -3.06 -8.92
CA ALA A 53 -20.34 -3.99 -9.96
C ALA A 53 -20.03 -5.45 -9.60
N TYR A 54 -18.98 -5.67 -8.78
CA TYR A 54 -18.52 -6.99 -8.37
C TYR A 54 -18.42 -7.05 -6.85
N ARG A 55 -18.82 -8.19 -6.28
CA ARG A 55 -18.65 -8.47 -4.84
C ARG A 55 -17.24 -8.98 -4.55
N GLY A 56 -16.77 -8.77 -3.32
CA GLY A 56 -15.50 -9.29 -2.85
C GLY A 56 -14.27 -8.63 -3.47
N ILE A 57 -13.18 -9.38 -3.54
CA ILE A 57 -11.90 -8.97 -4.12
C ILE A 57 -11.94 -9.27 -5.62
N SER A 58 -12.10 -8.23 -6.43
CA SER A 58 -12.16 -8.32 -7.89
C SER A 58 -11.06 -7.45 -8.51
N HIS A 59 -10.85 -7.56 -9.83
CA HIS A 59 -9.95 -6.70 -10.60
C HIS A 59 -10.27 -5.19 -10.54
N HIS A 60 -11.40 -4.80 -9.93
CA HIS A 60 -11.72 -3.41 -9.59
C HIS A 60 -11.15 -2.96 -8.23
N LYS A 61 -10.38 -3.81 -7.57
CA LYS A 61 -9.68 -3.48 -6.32
C LYS A 61 -8.18 -3.36 -6.57
N VAL A 62 -7.59 -2.33 -6.03
CA VAL A 62 -6.15 -2.13 -5.95
C VAL A 62 -5.64 -2.94 -4.78
N ALA A 63 -4.69 -3.83 -5.01
CA ALA A 63 -3.98 -4.56 -3.98
C ALA A 63 -2.80 -3.71 -3.49
N ILE A 64 -2.70 -3.54 -2.18
CA ILE A 64 -1.61 -2.83 -1.49
C ILE A 64 -0.97 -3.84 -0.56
N VAL A 65 0.24 -4.27 -0.87
CA VAL A 65 1.04 -5.11 0.03
C VAL A 65 1.53 -4.24 1.16
N CYS A 66 1.25 -4.66 2.38
CA CYS A 66 1.66 -4.00 3.62
C CYS A 66 2.56 -4.93 4.39
N ALA A 67 3.67 -4.42 4.92
CA ALA A 67 4.59 -5.17 5.78
C ALA A 67 5.23 -4.26 6.81
N THR A 68 5.56 -4.82 7.97
CA THR A 68 6.33 -4.15 9.03
C THR A 68 7.18 -5.16 9.75
N ASP A 69 8.37 -4.76 10.20
CA ASP A 69 9.28 -5.62 10.95
C ASP A 69 9.35 -5.24 12.44
N GLU A 70 10.10 -6.01 13.21
CA GLU A 70 10.34 -5.81 14.65
C GLU A 70 11.13 -4.53 14.98
N ASN A 71 11.73 -3.88 13.97
CA ASN A 71 12.48 -2.63 14.11
C ASN A 71 11.68 -1.40 13.67
N ASP A 72 10.36 -1.53 13.53
CA ASP A 72 9.46 -0.48 13.04
C ASP A 72 9.75 0.01 11.60
N HIS A 73 10.51 -0.77 10.78
CA HIS A 73 10.54 -0.51 9.36
C HIS A 73 9.22 -0.91 8.73
N MET A 74 8.75 -0.12 7.79
CA MET A 74 7.41 -0.27 7.25
C MET A 74 7.40 -0.13 5.74
N MET A 75 6.55 -0.92 5.08
CA MET A 75 6.31 -0.86 3.65
C MET A 75 4.80 -0.90 3.35
N MET A 76 4.37 -0.07 2.41
CA MET A 76 3.05 -0.14 1.78
C MET A 76 3.21 0.09 0.28
N GLN A 77 3.06 -0.95 -0.54
CA GLN A 77 3.27 -0.86 -1.98
C GLN A 77 2.04 -1.26 -2.78
N VAL A 78 1.68 -0.41 -3.72
CA VAL A 78 0.64 -0.72 -4.71
C VAL A 78 1.18 -1.78 -5.66
N SER A 79 0.62 -2.99 -5.60
CA SER A 79 1.21 -4.17 -6.23
C SER A 79 0.35 -4.79 -7.35
N GLY A 80 -0.80 -4.22 -7.68
CA GLY A 80 -1.63 -4.69 -8.78
C GLY A 80 -3.13 -4.57 -8.54
N LEU A 81 -3.93 -5.26 -9.35
CA LEU A 81 -5.38 -5.36 -9.25
C LEU A 81 -5.82 -6.75 -8.77
N GLY A 82 -6.99 -6.80 -8.13
CA GLY A 82 -7.58 -8.07 -7.67
C GLY A 82 -6.88 -8.67 -6.47
N SER A 83 -7.08 -9.98 -6.26
CA SER A 83 -6.51 -10.71 -5.14
C SER A 83 -4.98 -10.71 -5.15
N GLU A 84 -4.39 -10.93 -4.00
CA GLU A 84 -2.95 -11.15 -3.88
C GLU A 84 -2.50 -12.38 -4.67
N SER A 85 -1.25 -12.35 -5.12
CA SER A 85 -0.58 -13.46 -5.80
C SER A 85 0.90 -13.45 -5.45
N PHE A 86 1.57 -14.58 -5.68
CA PHE A 86 3.02 -14.67 -5.51
C PHE A 86 3.77 -13.56 -6.28
N ASP A 87 3.37 -13.28 -7.53
CA ASP A 87 4.03 -12.27 -8.35
C ASP A 87 3.94 -10.87 -7.77
N LYS A 88 2.80 -10.54 -7.12
CA LYS A 88 2.63 -9.24 -6.43
C LYS A 88 3.55 -9.09 -5.23
N TYR A 89 3.77 -10.16 -4.47
CA TYR A 89 4.75 -10.15 -3.38
C TYR A 89 6.17 -10.10 -3.93
N LYS A 90 6.48 -10.92 -4.93
CA LYS A 90 7.79 -10.97 -5.59
C LYS A 90 8.20 -9.64 -6.22
N ALA A 91 7.26 -8.88 -6.76
CA ALA A 91 7.50 -7.54 -7.29
C ALA A 91 8.05 -6.55 -6.24
N ASN A 92 7.83 -6.83 -4.96
CA ASN A 92 8.29 -6.03 -3.82
C ASN A 92 9.52 -6.64 -3.11
N LYS A 93 10.17 -7.66 -3.69
CA LYS A 93 11.29 -8.37 -3.05
C LYS A 93 12.42 -7.46 -2.59
N GLU A 94 12.62 -6.35 -3.26
CA GLU A 94 13.67 -5.38 -2.96
C GLU A 94 13.54 -4.71 -1.58
N TYR A 95 12.33 -4.75 -0.99
CA TYR A 95 12.09 -4.23 0.36
C TYR A 95 12.42 -5.23 1.47
N PHE A 96 12.76 -6.47 1.15
CA PHE A 96 13.01 -7.55 2.11
C PHE A 96 14.49 -7.96 2.06
N GLU A 97 15.15 -7.91 3.20
CA GLU A 97 16.56 -8.28 3.36
C GLU A 97 16.72 -9.07 4.66
N ASP A 98 17.31 -10.26 4.59
CA ASP A 98 17.54 -11.13 5.76
C ASP A 98 16.28 -11.42 6.60
N VAL A 99 15.13 -11.60 5.94
CA VAL A 99 13.88 -11.97 6.60
C VAL A 99 13.98 -13.42 7.06
N LYS A 100 13.78 -13.65 8.36
CA LYS A 100 13.79 -14.98 8.97
C LYS A 100 12.42 -15.61 9.00
N GLU A 101 11.41 -14.80 9.32
CA GLU A 101 10.06 -15.27 9.53
C GLU A 101 9.04 -14.24 9.04
N PHE A 102 8.01 -14.73 8.34
CA PHE A 102 6.79 -13.96 8.09
C PHE A 102 5.70 -14.38 9.06
N ILE A 103 5.05 -13.40 9.68
CA ILE A 103 3.80 -13.57 10.40
C ILE A 103 2.68 -13.18 9.44
N SER A 104 1.79 -14.12 9.11
CA SER A 104 0.80 -13.89 8.06
C SER A 104 -0.51 -14.64 8.31
N ASP A 105 -1.53 -14.30 7.53
CA ASP A 105 -2.68 -15.19 7.38
C ASP A 105 -2.31 -16.46 6.58
N SER A 106 -3.24 -17.40 6.50
CA SER A 106 -2.98 -18.73 5.89
C SER A 106 -2.96 -18.74 4.36
N LYS A 107 -2.70 -17.62 3.70
CA LYS A 107 -2.74 -17.51 2.23
C LYS A 107 -1.56 -18.21 1.55
N ALA A 108 -1.86 -18.99 0.51
CA ALA A 108 -0.86 -19.75 -0.23
C ALA A 108 0.18 -18.85 -0.93
N SER A 109 -0.22 -17.66 -1.38
CA SER A 109 0.67 -16.70 -2.05
C SER A 109 1.79 -16.19 -1.15
N ILE A 110 1.50 -15.97 0.15
CA ILE A 110 2.51 -15.58 1.13
C ILE A 110 3.43 -16.76 1.43
N GLN A 111 2.90 -17.98 1.52
CA GLN A 111 3.72 -19.18 1.70
C GLN A 111 4.72 -19.36 0.55
N GLN A 112 4.28 -19.14 -0.70
CA GLN A 112 5.16 -19.20 -1.86
C GLN A 112 6.24 -18.11 -1.81
N PHE A 113 5.89 -16.91 -1.34
CA PHE A 113 6.83 -15.82 -1.20
C PHE A 113 7.84 -16.07 -0.07
N ALA A 114 7.40 -16.59 1.07
CA ALA A 114 8.30 -17.00 2.16
C ALA A 114 9.30 -18.06 1.69
N ASN A 115 8.83 -19.10 1.00
CA ASN A 115 9.71 -20.11 0.43
C ASN A 115 10.71 -19.52 -0.58
N TYR A 116 10.30 -18.51 -1.37
CA TYR A 116 11.17 -17.84 -2.33
C TYR A 116 12.30 -17.03 -1.65
N LEU A 117 12.04 -16.49 -0.46
CA LEU A 117 13.03 -15.76 0.35
C LEU A 117 13.75 -16.67 1.37
N GLU A 118 13.49 -17.98 1.34
CA GLU A 118 14.02 -18.97 2.30
C GLU A 118 13.63 -18.66 3.76
N ALA A 119 12.51 -17.94 3.97
CA ALA A 119 11.99 -17.55 5.26
C ALA A 119 10.91 -18.53 5.75
N VAL A 120 10.73 -18.61 7.07
CA VAL A 120 9.62 -19.35 7.68
C VAL A 120 8.32 -18.55 7.51
N ASN A 121 7.18 -19.22 7.27
CA ASN A 121 5.87 -18.58 7.32
C ASN A 121 5.08 -19.07 8.52
N ASN A 122 5.03 -18.25 9.55
CA ASN A 122 4.28 -18.49 10.78
C ASN A 122 2.84 -17.97 10.61
N LYS A 123 1.92 -18.91 10.51
CA LYS A 123 0.52 -18.63 10.13
C LYS A 123 -0.33 -18.36 11.34
N ILE A 124 -1.12 -17.30 11.27
CA ILE A 124 -2.15 -17.01 12.25
C ILE A 124 -3.24 -18.08 12.18
N LYS A 125 -3.54 -18.66 13.31
CA LYS A 125 -4.67 -19.57 13.51
C LYS A 125 -5.87 -18.81 14.06
N THR A 126 -6.99 -18.96 13.39
CA THR A 126 -8.26 -18.40 13.85
C THR A 126 -8.96 -19.38 14.77
N SER A 127 -9.18 -19.01 16.02
CA SER A 127 -10.08 -19.72 16.92
C SER A 127 -11.38 -18.91 17.08
N PRO A 128 -12.47 -19.30 16.41
CA PRO A 128 -13.76 -18.63 16.56
C PRO A 128 -14.30 -18.65 18.00
N ILE A 129 -13.95 -19.71 18.77
CA ILE A 129 -14.40 -19.90 20.16
C ILE A 129 -13.65 -18.95 21.09
N GLU A 130 -12.34 -18.86 20.95
CA GLU A 130 -11.50 -18.04 21.84
C GLU A 130 -11.36 -16.59 21.37
N LYS A 131 -11.87 -16.25 20.16
CA LYS A 131 -11.69 -14.94 19.49
C LYS A 131 -10.20 -14.52 19.40
N ARG A 132 -9.32 -15.51 19.30
CA ARG A 132 -7.88 -15.30 19.17
C ARG A 132 -7.46 -15.44 17.72
N TYR A 133 -6.59 -14.53 17.28
CA TYR A 133 -5.98 -14.48 15.96
C TYR A 133 -4.47 -14.42 16.15
N LEU A 134 -3.89 -15.54 16.60
CA LEU A 134 -2.49 -15.65 16.98
C LEU A 134 -1.83 -16.83 16.26
N THR A 135 -0.52 -16.74 16.08
CA THR A 135 0.33 -17.87 15.74
C THR A 135 0.44 -18.85 16.93
N ASP A 136 1.07 -20.00 16.73
CA ASP A 136 1.26 -20.99 17.81
C ASP A 136 2.13 -20.46 18.96
N ASP A 137 3.06 -19.56 18.64
CA ASP A 137 3.96 -18.88 19.61
C ASP A 137 3.41 -17.54 20.13
N GLY A 138 2.14 -17.21 19.80
CA GLY A 138 1.42 -16.08 20.38
C GLY A 138 1.62 -14.75 19.65
N LYS A 139 2.26 -14.72 18.47
CA LYS A 139 2.39 -13.51 17.65
C LYS A 139 1.07 -13.15 16.95
N SER A 140 0.88 -11.89 16.61
CA SER A 140 -0.33 -11.35 15.98
C SER A 140 0.01 -10.49 14.77
N LEU A 141 -1.02 -10.06 14.03
CA LEU A 141 -0.92 -9.04 12.96
C LEU A 141 -1.36 -7.66 13.48
N GLY A 142 -1.00 -7.33 14.72
CA GLY A 142 -1.44 -6.11 15.37
C GLY A 142 -0.96 -4.84 14.69
N ALA A 143 0.34 -4.77 14.40
CA ALA A 143 0.97 -3.60 13.79
C ALA A 143 0.47 -3.38 12.36
N ILE A 144 0.36 -4.45 11.55
CA ILE A 144 -0.15 -4.34 10.18
C ILE A 144 -1.62 -3.92 10.15
N ASN A 145 -2.45 -4.44 11.06
CA ASN A 145 -3.87 -4.07 11.14
C ASN A 145 -4.05 -2.59 11.53
N GLU A 146 -3.21 -2.06 12.43
CA GLU A 146 -3.18 -0.63 12.74
C GLU A 146 -2.84 0.20 11.50
N MET A 147 -1.77 -0.17 10.78
CA MET A 147 -1.38 0.50 9.54
C MET A 147 -2.51 0.51 8.50
N MET A 148 -3.20 -0.60 8.28
CA MET A 148 -4.33 -0.72 7.36
C MET A 148 -5.52 0.15 7.78
N THR A 149 -5.74 0.29 9.07
CA THR A 149 -6.77 1.17 9.65
C THR A 149 -6.43 2.63 9.37
N GLU A 150 -5.18 3.05 9.58
CA GLU A 150 -4.71 4.41 9.28
C GLU A 150 -4.87 4.76 7.80
N VAL A 151 -4.57 3.83 6.87
CA VAL A 151 -4.84 4.01 5.43
C VAL A 151 -6.32 4.23 5.16
N SER A 152 -7.18 3.46 5.82
CA SER A 152 -8.64 3.58 5.65
C SER A 152 -9.14 4.94 6.12
N LEU A 153 -8.67 5.41 7.27
CA LEU A 153 -8.97 6.73 7.82
C LEU A 153 -8.44 7.86 6.93
N MET A 154 -7.22 7.75 6.43
CA MET A 154 -6.65 8.72 5.50
C MET A 154 -7.49 8.85 4.22
N ILE A 155 -7.89 7.74 3.61
CA ILE A 155 -8.73 7.74 2.41
C ILE A 155 -10.10 8.36 2.71
N GLN A 156 -10.69 8.08 3.88
CA GLN A 156 -11.97 8.63 4.31
C GLN A 156 -11.89 10.15 4.52
N THR A 157 -10.90 10.62 5.28
CA THR A 157 -10.70 12.04 5.59
C THR A 157 -10.39 12.88 4.36
N THR A 158 -9.69 12.31 3.37
CA THR A 158 -9.43 12.97 2.08
C THR A 158 -10.58 12.86 1.09
N ARG A 159 -11.71 12.26 1.49
CA ARG A 159 -12.88 12.00 0.61
C ARG A 159 -12.49 11.21 -0.65
N GLY A 160 -11.60 10.26 -0.50
CA GLY A 160 -11.05 9.41 -1.55
C GLY A 160 -9.80 9.97 -2.20
N VAL A 161 -8.88 9.06 -2.52
CA VAL A 161 -7.61 9.33 -3.19
C VAL A 161 -7.66 8.74 -4.59
N GLY A 162 -7.23 9.50 -5.61
CA GLY A 162 -7.10 8.97 -6.97
C GLY A 162 -6.03 7.88 -7.02
N THR A 163 -6.32 6.75 -7.69
CA THR A 163 -5.40 5.61 -7.77
C THR A 163 -4.01 6.01 -8.29
N ARG A 164 -3.93 6.98 -9.20
CA ARG A 164 -2.66 7.52 -9.70
C ARG A 164 -1.72 8.02 -8.59
N TYR A 165 -2.27 8.59 -7.54
CA TYR A 165 -1.51 9.26 -6.50
C TYR A 165 -1.46 8.48 -5.18
N ILE A 166 -2.08 7.30 -5.12
CA ILE A 166 -2.25 6.56 -3.87
C ILE A 166 -0.91 6.20 -3.24
N GLN A 167 0.10 5.81 -4.05
CA GLN A 167 1.42 5.46 -3.53
C GLN A 167 2.02 6.61 -2.71
N GLY A 168 2.08 7.81 -3.24
CA GLY A 168 2.63 8.95 -2.49
C GLY A 168 1.86 9.29 -1.21
N TYR A 169 0.55 8.98 -1.15
CA TYR A 169 -0.21 9.09 0.11
C TYR A 169 0.19 8.02 1.12
N LEU A 170 0.44 6.79 0.67
CA LEU A 170 0.92 5.69 1.52
C LEU A 170 2.30 6.02 2.08
N ASP A 171 3.23 6.43 1.24
CA ASP A 171 4.60 6.79 1.62
C ASP A 171 4.62 7.96 2.62
N PHE A 172 3.79 8.98 2.41
CA PHE A 172 3.67 10.08 3.37
C PHE A 172 3.07 9.63 4.71
N LEU A 173 2.13 8.70 4.70
CA LEU A 173 1.59 8.12 5.92
C LEU A 173 2.67 7.37 6.70
N LEU A 174 3.48 6.55 6.01
CA LEU A 174 4.60 5.82 6.60
C LEU A 174 5.66 6.77 7.16
N LEU A 175 6.06 7.79 6.39
CA LEU A 175 7.02 8.81 6.84
C LEU A 175 6.52 9.50 8.12
N LYS A 176 5.23 9.86 8.16
CA LYS A 176 4.62 10.47 9.35
C LYS A 176 4.62 9.50 10.55
N LYS A 177 4.35 8.21 10.32
CA LYS A 177 4.33 7.19 11.36
C LYS A 177 5.74 6.96 11.91
N GLN A 178 6.72 6.83 11.05
CA GLN A 178 8.13 6.72 11.44
C GLN A 178 8.62 7.95 12.22
N ALA A 179 8.30 9.15 11.76
CA ALA A 179 8.65 10.37 12.48
C ALA A 179 8.01 10.44 13.88
N LYS A 180 6.83 9.86 14.07
CA LYS A 180 6.16 9.76 15.39
C LYS A 180 6.95 8.89 16.37
N TYR A 181 7.63 7.85 15.89
CA TYR A 181 8.48 7.00 16.74
C TYR A 181 9.86 7.61 17.02
N THR A 182 10.35 8.46 16.10
CA THR A 182 11.71 8.99 16.14
C THR A 182 11.79 10.36 16.86
N PHE A 183 10.75 11.19 16.76
CA PHE A 183 10.79 12.59 17.21
C PHE A 183 9.68 12.92 18.20
N GLU A 184 9.96 13.87 19.07
CA GLU A 184 8.92 14.44 19.93
C GLU A 184 7.82 15.12 19.10
N ARG A 185 6.57 15.04 19.58
CA ARG A 185 5.40 15.57 18.85
C ARG A 185 5.54 17.03 18.41
N LYS A 186 6.25 17.85 19.20
CA LYS A 186 6.45 19.27 18.92
C LYS A 186 7.41 19.50 17.74
N GLU A 187 8.36 18.60 17.53
CA GLU A 187 9.43 18.71 16.55
C GLU A 187 9.09 17.97 15.24
N MET A 188 8.18 16.99 15.30
CA MET A 188 7.86 16.10 14.20
C MET A 188 7.58 16.82 12.87
N ALA A 189 6.83 17.92 12.90
CA ALA A 189 6.50 18.67 11.68
C ALA A 189 7.73 19.34 11.06
N SER A 190 8.62 19.90 11.88
CA SER A 190 9.86 20.54 11.42
C SER A 190 10.85 19.50 10.89
N GLU A 191 10.96 18.35 11.53
CA GLU A 191 11.84 17.27 11.07
C GLU A 191 11.35 16.64 9.75
N ILE A 192 10.05 16.38 9.61
CA ILE A 192 9.49 15.94 8.33
C ILE A 192 9.76 16.97 7.23
N LEU A 193 9.62 18.28 7.53
CA LEU A 193 9.93 19.33 6.56
C LEU A 193 11.42 19.35 6.18
N ARG A 194 12.34 19.18 7.14
CA ARG A 194 13.78 19.06 6.85
C ARG A 194 14.08 17.89 5.93
N MET A 195 13.59 16.70 6.25
CA MET A 195 13.74 15.52 5.40
C MET A 195 13.24 15.77 3.98
N ILE A 196 12.10 16.45 3.82
CA ILE A 196 11.50 16.76 2.51
C ILE A 196 12.30 17.83 1.75
N ILE A 197 12.87 18.82 2.43
CA ILE A 197 13.68 19.88 1.80
C ILE A 197 14.95 19.31 1.18
N ASP A 198 15.53 18.28 1.78
CA ASP A 198 16.74 17.61 1.29
C ASP A 198 16.48 16.70 0.08
N THR A 199 15.22 16.44 -0.26
CA THR A 199 14.86 15.66 -1.43
C THR A 199 14.87 16.49 -2.71
N LYS A 200 14.88 15.82 -3.86
CA LYS A 200 14.79 16.46 -5.18
C LYS A 200 13.53 17.33 -5.30
N ALA A 201 13.70 18.54 -5.81
CA ALA A 201 12.60 19.47 -6.01
C ALA A 201 11.60 18.95 -7.08
N PHE A 202 10.33 18.87 -6.72
CA PHE A 202 9.24 18.52 -7.62
C PHE A 202 8.46 19.75 -8.08
N ASN A 203 8.25 19.87 -9.38
CA ASN A 203 7.41 20.90 -9.95
C ASN A 203 5.98 20.38 -10.26
N ASN A 204 5.09 21.27 -10.67
CA ASN A 204 3.70 20.88 -10.98
C ASN A 204 3.59 19.99 -12.23
N GLU A 205 4.51 20.10 -13.17
CA GLU A 205 4.55 19.29 -14.37
C GLU A 205 4.91 17.84 -14.03
N MET A 206 5.94 17.63 -13.23
CA MET A 206 6.31 16.31 -12.71
C MET A 206 5.15 15.65 -11.97
N VAL A 207 4.42 16.39 -11.11
CA VAL A 207 3.24 15.84 -10.45
C VAL A 207 2.14 15.45 -11.43
N ARG A 208 1.92 16.22 -12.49
CA ARG A 208 0.95 15.88 -13.55
C ARG A 208 1.38 14.69 -14.40
N ALA A 209 2.68 14.53 -14.57
CA ALA A 209 3.31 13.42 -15.31
C ALA A 209 3.42 12.14 -14.48
N THR A 210 3.04 12.14 -13.18
CA THR A 210 3.06 10.94 -12.36
C THR A 210 2.34 9.80 -13.07
N PRO A 211 3.01 8.67 -13.34
CA PRO A 211 2.39 7.53 -14.00
C PRO A 211 1.33 6.88 -13.08
N MET A 212 0.45 6.10 -13.68
CA MET A 212 -0.40 5.21 -12.91
C MET A 212 0.49 4.12 -12.28
N PRO A 213 0.41 3.87 -10.96
CA PRO A 213 1.29 2.89 -10.30
C PRO A 213 1.06 1.45 -10.78
N ILE A 214 -0.11 1.20 -11.37
CA ILE A 214 -0.53 -0.12 -11.91
C ILE A 214 -1.30 0.06 -13.21
N SER A 215 -1.23 -0.95 -14.08
CA SER A 215 -2.09 -0.99 -15.28
C SER A 215 -3.56 -1.18 -14.87
N LEU A 216 -4.45 -0.37 -15.44
CA LEU A 216 -5.90 -0.52 -15.27
C LEU A 216 -6.55 -1.31 -16.41
N LYS A 217 -5.78 -1.89 -17.32
CA LYS A 217 -6.30 -2.64 -18.48
C LYS A 217 -7.22 -3.77 -18.06
N GLU A 218 -6.87 -4.55 -17.04
CA GLU A 218 -7.69 -5.64 -16.52
C GLU A 218 -9.05 -5.20 -15.96
N ALA A 219 -9.10 -4.01 -15.34
CA ALA A 219 -10.33 -3.48 -14.77
C ALA A 219 -11.27 -2.87 -15.82
N TYR A 220 -10.75 -2.45 -16.96
CA TYR A 220 -11.48 -1.70 -17.99
C TYR A 220 -11.26 -2.26 -19.38
N TYR A 221 -10.97 -3.54 -19.52
CA TYR A 221 -10.71 -4.23 -20.79
C TYR A 221 -11.86 -4.05 -21.82
N GLU A 222 -13.10 -4.00 -21.37
CA GLU A 222 -14.28 -3.83 -22.22
C GLU A 222 -14.50 -2.39 -22.71
N TYR A 223 -13.78 -1.42 -22.15
CA TYR A 223 -13.91 -0.03 -22.58
C TYR A 223 -12.96 0.24 -23.75
N ARG A 224 -13.52 0.24 -24.95
CA ARG A 224 -12.87 0.45 -26.27
C ARG A 224 -12.29 1.86 -26.49
N TYR A 225 -11.87 2.55 -25.48
CA TYR A 225 -11.18 3.82 -25.67
C TYR A 225 -9.69 3.59 -25.50
N GLY A 226 -8.92 3.77 -26.57
CA GLY A 226 -7.47 3.62 -26.69
C GLY A 226 -6.60 4.47 -25.76
N ILE A 227 -7.10 4.77 -24.58
CA ILE A 227 -6.48 5.62 -23.55
C ILE A 227 -5.51 4.80 -22.68
N PHE A 228 -5.55 3.49 -22.75
CA PHE A 228 -4.65 2.58 -22.05
C PHE A 228 -3.91 1.63 -23.00
N ALA A 229 -3.93 1.91 -24.31
CA ALA A 229 -3.03 1.28 -25.25
C ALA A 229 -1.70 2.03 -25.20
N GLU A 230 -0.74 1.42 -24.54
CA GLU A 230 0.68 1.66 -24.35
C GLU A 230 1.10 1.69 -22.91
#